data_5156b65a1943370f3ca038de80d54af7
#
_entry.id   5156b65a1943370f3ca038de80d54af7
#
_cell.length_a   1.000
_cell.length_b   1.000
_cell.length_c   1.000
_cell.angle_alpha   90.00
_cell.angle_beta   90.00
_cell.angle_gamma   90.00
#
_symmetry.space_group_name_H-M   'P 1'
#
loop_
_entity.id
_entity.type
_entity.pdbx_description
1 polymer ?
#
loop_
_entity_poly.entity_id
_entity_poly.type
_entity_poly.pdbx_seq_one_letter_code
_entity_poly.pdbx_strand_id
1 'polypeptide(L)'
;MKSRLLQVFFILGLSDTVAAMLPNTPPMLEAHFGVPMSGAVLNTLNTRLDAKAIAFILDHGEAKVLLTDREFSPIIGRALALMSRPRPLVIDVDDPMHEGGTLLGEIDYEAFLQTGDEDYEWVLPSDEWNAIALNYTSGTTGNPKGVVTHHRGAYLNAVSNVVTWEMPRHSVYLWTLPMFHCNGWCFPWTMALQAGVSVCLRKIEPALIFSLIREHRITHMCGAPIV
;
A
#
# COMPACT_ATOMS: atom_id res chain seq x y z
N MET A 1 9.66 -11.75 -8.74
CA MET A 1 9.23 -11.34 -7.40
C MET A 1 8.50 -12.54 -6.83
N LYS A 2 9.24 -13.40 -6.13
CA LYS A 2 8.71 -14.67 -5.63
C LYS A 2 8.12 -14.50 -4.24
N SER A 3 7.11 -15.22 -3.98
CA SER A 3 6.13 -15.43 -2.93
C SER A 3 6.52 -15.28 -1.44
N ARG A 4 7.67 -14.72 -1.06
CA ARG A 4 8.06 -14.54 0.36
C ARG A 4 7.05 -13.72 1.17
N LEU A 5 6.35 -12.79 0.53
CA LEU A 5 5.29 -11.98 1.16
C LEU A 5 4.08 -12.79 1.67
N LEU A 6 3.85 -13.98 1.14
CA LEU A 6 2.57 -14.66 1.28
C LEU A 6 2.43 -15.50 2.55
N GLN A 7 3.50 -16.16 2.99
CA GLN A 7 3.41 -17.04 4.16
C GLN A 7 3.33 -16.31 5.49
N VAL A 8 3.85 -15.10 5.54
CA VAL A 8 3.92 -14.34 6.79
C VAL A 8 2.56 -13.87 7.26
N PHE A 9 1.63 -13.71 6.33
CA PHE A 9 0.23 -13.42 6.67
C PHE A 9 -0.59 -14.67 7.05
N PHE A 10 0.05 -15.81 7.27
CA PHE A 10 -0.62 -17.06 7.65
C PHE A 10 -1.38 -16.97 8.99
N ILE A 11 -1.11 -15.93 9.79
CA ILE A 11 -1.85 -15.63 11.03
C ILE A 11 -3.18 -14.91 10.74
N LEU A 12 -3.36 -14.43 9.50
CA LEU A 12 -4.53 -13.65 9.09
C LEU A 12 -5.62 -14.57 8.55
N GLY A 13 -6.83 -14.36 9.05
CA GLY A 13 -8.03 -14.94 8.47
C GLY A 13 -8.48 -14.19 7.21
N LEU A 14 -9.38 -14.82 6.44
CA LEU A 14 -10.09 -14.15 5.36
C LEU A 14 -10.72 -12.86 5.88
N SER A 15 -10.48 -11.77 5.15
CA SER A 15 -10.99 -10.42 5.46
C SER A 15 -10.34 -9.72 6.67
N ASP A 16 -9.31 -10.27 7.30
CA ASP A 16 -8.52 -9.52 8.26
C ASP A 16 -7.86 -8.31 7.60
N THR A 17 -7.75 -7.22 8.33
CA THR A 17 -7.21 -5.96 7.79
C THR A 17 -5.72 -5.82 8.09
N VAL A 18 -4.95 -5.54 7.05
CA VAL A 18 -3.55 -5.11 7.13
C VAL A 18 -3.48 -3.63 6.78
N ALA A 19 -3.14 -2.80 7.76
CA ALA A 19 -2.92 -1.38 7.53
C ALA A 19 -1.50 -1.12 6.99
N ALA A 20 -1.36 -0.14 6.09
CA ALA A 20 -0.07 0.26 5.54
C ALA A 20 0.06 1.79 5.55
N MET A 21 1.03 2.33 6.30
CA MET A 21 1.41 3.74 6.27
C MET A 21 2.83 3.86 5.73
N LEU A 22 2.92 3.89 4.43
CA LEU A 22 4.17 3.85 3.66
C LEU A 22 4.17 4.94 2.60
N PRO A 23 5.33 5.53 2.26
CA PRO A 23 5.46 6.37 1.08
C PRO A 23 5.39 5.51 -0.20
N ASN A 24 5.53 6.14 -1.37
CA ASN A 24 5.62 5.42 -2.65
C ASN A 24 6.96 4.69 -2.79
N THR A 25 7.12 3.59 -2.11
CA THR A 25 8.31 2.75 -2.09
C THR A 25 7.95 1.30 -2.46
N PRO A 26 8.93 0.44 -2.79
CA PRO A 26 8.66 -0.96 -3.12
C PRO A 26 7.78 -1.68 -2.10
N PRO A 27 7.98 -1.57 -0.77
CA PRO A 27 7.11 -2.23 0.21
C PRO A 27 5.63 -1.84 0.08
N MET A 28 5.31 -0.58 -0.26
CA MET A 28 3.92 -0.18 -0.50
C MET A 28 3.35 -0.86 -1.75
N LEU A 29 4.12 -0.93 -2.83
CA LEU A 29 3.70 -1.64 -4.05
C LEU A 29 3.50 -3.13 -3.78
N GLU A 30 4.42 -3.74 -3.07
CA GLU A 30 4.37 -5.15 -2.69
C GLU A 30 3.16 -5.47 -1.81
N ALA A 31 2.80 -4.58 -0.88
CA ALA A 31 1.60 -4.74 -0.04
C ALA A 31 0.31 -4.82 -0.87
N HIS A 32 0.23 -4.13 -2.02
CA HIS A 32 -0.93 -4.21 -2.92
C HIS A 32 -1.15 -5.61 -3.53
N PHE A 33 -0.14 -6.46 -3.48
CA PHE A 33 -0.22 -7.86 -3.94
C PHE A 33 -0.18 -8.84 -2.77
N GLY A 34 0.82 -8.74 -1.91
CA GLY A 34 1.03 -9.69 -0.82
C GLY A 34 -0.16 -9.79 0.13
N VAL A 35 -0.75 -8.66 0.50
CA VAL A 35 -1.90 -8.65 1.41
C VAL A 35 -3.13 -9.31 0.77
N PRO A 36 -3.62 -8.89 -0.42
CA PRO A 36 -4.77 -9.56 -1.03
C PRO A 36 -4.54 -11.03 -1.39
N MET A 37 -3.32 -11.40 -1.79
CA MET A 37 -2.97 -12.79 -2.11
C MET A 37 -2.99 -13.70 -0.88
N SER A 38 -2.88 -13.17 0.33
CA SER A 38 -3.09 -13.90 1.58
C SER A 38 -4.57 -14.03 1.98
N GLY A 39 -5.49 -13.39 1.24
CA GLY A 39 -6.90 -13.32 1.58
C GLY A 39 -7.27 -12.17 2.53
N ALA A 40 -6.31 -11.35 2.93
CA ALA A 40 -6.51 -10.19 3.78
C ALA A 40 -6.89 -8.94 2.98
N VAL A 41 -7.35 -7.90 3.66
CA VAL A 41 -7.79 -6.63 3.10
C VAL A 41 -6.73 -5.56 3.35
N LEU A 42 -6.23 -4.93 2.29
CA LEU A 42 -5.24 -3.87 2.39
C LEU A 42 -5.91 -2.53 2.77
N ASN A 43 -5.55 -1.98 3.93
CA ASN A 43 -5.97 -0.65 4.35
C ASN A 43 -4.81 0.34 4.23
N THR A 44 -4.74 1.06 3.12
CA THR A 44 -3.69 2.08 2.92
C THR A 44 -4.05 3.38 3.64
N LEU A 45 -3.17 3.84 4.52
CA LEU A 45 -3.37 5.03 5.33
C LEU A 45 -2.82 6.28 4.62
N ASN A 46 -3.58 7.36 4.68
CA ASN A 46 -3.10 8.65 4.21
C ASN A 46 -1.98 9.18 5.13
N THR A 47 -0.81 9.41 4.57
CA THR A 47 0.40 9.85 5.29
C THR A 47 0.30 11.26 5.88
N ARG A 48 -0.78 12.00 5.61
CA ARG A 48 -1.03 13.37 6.10
C ARG A 48 -2.05 13.43 7.24
N LEU A 49 -2.54 12.27 7.71
CA LEU A 49 -3.49 12.20 8.82
C LEU A 49 -2.84 12.50 10.16
N ASP A 50 -3.63 13.03 11.08
CA ASP A 50 -3.22 13.17 12.48
C ASP A 50 -3.35 11.84 13.27
N ALA A 51 -2.77 11.80 14.47
CA ALA A 51 -2.72 10.60 15.29
C ALA A 51 -4.12 10.09 15.70
N LYS A 52 -5.11 10.99 15.89
CA LYS A 52 -6.48 10.60 16.27
C LYS A 52 -7.18 9.93 15.12
N ALA A 53 -7.05 10.48 13.90
CA ALA A 53 -7.63 9.88 12.71
C ALA A 53 -7.00 8.51 12.41
N ILE A 54 -5.67 8.38 12.55
CA ILE A 54 -4.97 7.10 12.37
C ILE A 54 -5.46 6.08 13.40
N ALA A 55 -5.52 6.44 14.70
CA ALA A 55 -6.02 5.56 15.77
C ALA A 55 -7.46 5.10 15.48
N PHE A 56 -8.33 6.04 15.08
CA PHE A 56 -9.71 5.70 14.70
C PHE A 56 -9.75 4.70 13.55
N ILE A 57 -8.94 4.90 12.50
CA ILE A 57 -8.92 4.03 11.32
C ILE A 57 -8.41 2.62 11.70
N LEU A 58 -7.36 2.53 12.51
CA LEU A 58 -6.83 1.26 12.98
C LEU A 58 -7.85 0.51 13.86
N ASP A 59 -8.54 1.22 14.74
CA ASP A 59 -9.58 0.65 15.60
C ASP A 59 -10.83 0.22 14.81
N HIS A 60 -11.35 1.11 13.95
CA HIS A 60 -12.56 0.87 13.17
C HIS A 60 -12.36 -0.18 12.07
N GLY A 61 -11.19 -0.17 11.42
CA GLY A 61 -10.80 -1.17 10.43
C GLY A 61 -10.31 -2.49 11.03
N GLU A 62 -10.24 -2.59 12.36
CA GLU A 62 -9.80 -3.79 13.11
C GLU A 62 -8.43 -4.32 12.62
N ALA A 63 -7.50 -3.40 12.38
CA ALA A 63 -6.19 -3.75 11.83
C ALA A 63 -5.46 -4.78 12.72
N LYS A 64 -5.07 -5.90 12.12
CA LYS A 64 -4.28 -6.96 12.78
C LYS A 64 -2.78 -6.73 12.64
N VAL A 65 -2.39 -6.14 11.52
CA VAL A 65 -1.00 -5.81 11.19
C VAL A 65 -0.94 -4.36 10.73
N LEU A 66 0.13 -3.67 11.07
CA LEU A 66 0.47 -2.34 10.59
C LEU A 66 1.88 -2.38 9.98
N LEU A 67 1.96 -2.21 8.67
CA LEU A 67 3.22 -1.91 7.98
C LEU A 67 3.46 -0.41 8.05
N THR A 68 4.59 0.04 8.57
CA THR A 68 4.88 1.48 8.68
C THR A 68 6.34 1.79 8.37
N ASP A 69 6.56 2.89 7.64
CA ASP A 69 7.90 3.41 7.43
C ASP A 69 8.36 4.18 8.67
N ARG A 70 9.65 4.08 9.01
CA ARG A 70 10.26 4.79 10.14
C ARG A 70 10.03 6.31 10.11
N GLU A 71 9.84 6.88 8.92
CA GLU A 71 9.49 8.31 8.74
C GLU A 71 8.24 8.69 9.53
N PHE A 72 7.27 7.78 9.60
CA PHE A 72 6.00 8.04 10.27
C PHE A 72 5.98 7.64 11.76
N SER A 73 7.09 7.15 12.30
CA SER A 73 7.15 6.69 13.69
C SER A 73 6.66 7.72 14.73
N PRO A 74 6.93 9.04 14.61
CA PRO A 74 6.44 10.00 15.59
C PRO A 74 4.90 10.12 15.61
N ILE A 75 4.24 10.01 14.44
CA ILE A 75 2.79 10.10 14.37
C ILE A 75 2.13 8.76 14.71
N ILE A 76 2.70 7.66 14.24
CA ILE A 76 2.22 6.29 14.51
C ILE A 76 2.35 5.97 16.00
N GLY A 77 3.47 6.30 16.64
CA GLY A 77 3.62 6.08 18.09
C GLY A 77 2.52 6.76 18.92
N ARG A 78 2.15 8.00 18.55
CA ARG A 78 1.02 8.69 19.18
C ARG A 78 -0.32 8.03 18.85
N ALA A 79 -0.52 7.60 17.61
CA ALA A 79 -1.75 6.94 17.20
C ALA A 79 -1.97 5.62 17.97
N LEU A 80 -0.93 4.78 18.07
CA LEU A 80 -0.97 3.52 18.79
C LEU A 80 -1.28 3.71 20.29
N ALA A 81 -0.83 4.83 20.89
CA ALA A 81 -1.15 5.19 22.29
C ALA A 81 -2.61 5.66 22.46
N LEU A 82 -3.28 6.08 21.39
CA LEU A 82 -4.68 6.54 21.42
C LEU A 82 -5.68 5.44 21.05
N MET A 83 -5.22 4.28 20.59
CA MET A 83 -6.09 3.17 20.23
C MET A 83 -6.88 2.65 21.45
N SER A 84 -8.12 2.26 21.20
CA SER A 84 -9.01 1.62 22.17
C SER A 84 -9.04 0.09 22.06
N ARG A 85 -8.64 -0.44 20.90
CA ARG A 85 -8.52 -1.89 20.62
C ARG A 85 -7.09 -2.38 20.86
N PRO A 86 -6.88 -3.70 20.93
CA PRO A 86 -5.52 -4.26 20.97
C PRO A 86 -4.64 -3.73 19.84
N ARG A 87 -3.40 -3.42 20.17
CA ARG A 87 -2.41 -2.93 19.21
C ARG A 87 -2.16 -3.98 18.12
N PRO A 88 -2.15 -3.60 16.84
CA PRO A 88 -1.75 -4.49 15.75
C PRO A 88 -0.28 -4.90 15.87
N LEU A 89 0.10 -6.02 15.27
CA LEU A 89 1.50 -6.34 15.04
C LEU A 89 2.09 -5.25 14.14
N VAL A 90 3.12 -4.56 14.63
CA VAL A 90 3.79 -3.50 13.87
C VAL A 90 5.03 -4.08 13.19
N ILE A 91 5.13 -3.83 11.89
CA ILE A 91 6.28 -4.21 11.06
C ILE A 91 6.87 -2.94 10.48
N ASP A 92 8.12 -2.67 10.81
CA ASP A 92 8.78 -1.44 10.37
C ASP A 92 9.47 -1.62 9.03
N VAL A 93 9.32 -0.64 8.15
CA VAL A 93 10.16 -0.47 6.97
C VAL A 93 11.29 0.50 7.32
N ASP A 94 12.50 -0.02 7.38
CA ASP A 94 13.72 0.76 7.64
C ASP A 94 14.36 1.18 6.31
N ASP A 95 13.77 2.18 5.65
CA ASP A 95 14.29 2.67 4.37
C ASP A 95 15.53 3.56 4.59
N PRO A 96 16.70 3.17 4.07
CA PRO A 96 17.93 3.95 4.20
C PRO A 96 17.88 5.31 3.50
N MET A 97 16.90 5.54 2.61
CA MET A 97 16.68 6.83 1.96
C MET A 97 16.04 7.88 2.88
N HIS A 98 15.65 7.50 4.09
CA HIS A 98 15.13 8.42 5.10
C HIS A 98 16.03 8.47 6.32
N GLU A 99 16.50 9.66 6.66
CA GLU A 99 17.24 9.92 7.91
C GLU A 99 16.27 10.28 9.04
N GLY A 100 16.42 9.64 10.20
CA GLY A 100 15.62 9.89 11.40
C GLY A 100 14.48 8.89 11.61
N GLY A 101 13.57 9.21 12.55
CA GLY A 101 12.54 8.27 13.00
C GLY A 101 13.11 7.15 13.88
N THR A 102 12.22 6.29 14.37
CA THR A 102 12.56 5.13 15.20
C THR A 102 11.78 3.91 14.70
N LEU A 103 12.27 2.72 14.99
CA LEU A 103 11.51 1.50 14.78
C LEU A 103 10.53 1.34 15.94
N LEU A 104 9.27 1.02 15.64
CA LEU A 104 8.19 0.88 16.61
C LEU A 104 7.74 -0.57 16.79
N GLY A 105 8.06 -1.39 15.81
CA GLY A 105 7.62 -2.76 15.69
C GLY A 105 8.55 -3.75 16.36
N GLU A 106 8.13 -5.01 16.30
CA GLU A 106 8.85 -6.15 16.84
C GLU A 106 9.79 -6.78 15.80
N ILE A 107 9.58 -6.45 14.51
CA ILE A 107 10.34 -7.00 13.38
C ILE A 107 10.43 -5.95 12.28
N ASP A 108 11.56 -5.89 11.58
CA ASP A 108 11.68 -5.12 10.36
C ASP A 108 11.14 -5.90 9.14
N TYR A 109 10.79 -5.16 8.09
CA TYR A 109 10.12 -5.70 6.91
C TYR A 109 10.95 -6.75 6.17
N GLU A 110 12.27 -6.56 6.05
CA GLU A 110 13.14 -7.51 5.34
C GLU A 110 13.29 -8.81 6.13
N ALA A 111 13.47 -8.73 7.46
CA ALA A 111 13.48 -9.89 8.32
C ALA A 111 12.13 -10.63 8.30
N PHE A 112 11.03 -9.87 8.28
CA PHE A 112 9.70 -10.42 8.12
C PHE A 112 9.56 -11.19 6.80
N LEU A 113 10.00 -10.64 5.66
CA LEU A 113 9.97 -11.32 4.37
C LEU A 113 10.77 -12.63 4.35
N GLN A 114 11.87 -12.70 5.10
CA GLN A 114 12.70 -13.90 5.19
C GLN A 114 12.02 -15.08 5.90
N THR A 115 10.98 -14.81 6.70
CA THR A 115 10.19 -15.87 7.35
C THR A 115 9.17 -16.52 6.41
N GLY A 116 8.98 -15.97 5.21
CA GLY A 116 8.02 -16.45 4.23
C GLY A 116 8.48 -17.68 3.46
N ASP A 117 7.51 -18.49 3.02
CA ASP A 117 7.75 -19.65 2.14
C ASP A 117 7.81 -19.20 0.67
N GLU A 118 8.89 -19.52 -0.01
CA GLU A 118 9.07 -19.19 -1.42
C GLU A 118 8.16 -20.00 -2.34
N ASP A 119 7.72 -21.15 -1.87
CA ASP A 119 6.89 -22.10 -2.61
C ASP A 119 5.40 -22.00 -2.24
N TYR A 120 5.00 -20.98 -1.48
CA TYR A 120 3.61 -20.80 -1.12
C TYR A 120 2.71 -20.69 -2.35
N GLU A 121 1.72 -21.59 -2.44
CA GLU A 121 0.70 -21.56 -3.47
C GLU A 121 -0.44 -20.64 -3.06
N TRP A 122 -0.51 -19.46 -3.68
CA TRP A 122 -1.62 -18.55 -3.49
C TRP A 122 -2.82 -19.01 -4.33
N VAL A 123 -4.03 -18.76 -3.82
CA VAL A 123 -5.28 -19.08 -4.53
C VAL A 123 -6.03 -17.82 -4.89
N LEU A 124 -6.76 -17.87 -6.01
CA LEU A 124 -7.67 -16.80 -6.38
C LEU A 124 -8.81 -16.70 -5.36
N PRO A 125 -9.39 -15.50 -5.14
CA PRO A 125 -10.52 -15.36 -4.26
C PRO A 125 -11.67 -16.24 -4.74
N SER A 126 -12.31 -16.98 -3.84
CA SER A 126 -13.45 -17.83 -4.14
C SER A 126 -14.68 -17.02 -4.59
N ASP A 127 -14.75 -15.77 -4.15
CA ASP A 127 -15.76 -14.78 -4.55
C ASP A 127 -15.06 -13.47 -4.86
N GLU A 128 -15.14 -13.02 -6.12
CA GLU A 128 -14.54 -11.76 -6.57
C GLU A 128 -15.23 -10.50 -6.01
N TRP A 129 -16.34 -10.64 -5.29
CA TRP A 129 -16.98 -9.58 -4.51
C TRP A 129 -16.37 -9.40 -3.14
N ASN A 130 -15.49 -10.29 -2.69
CA ASN A 130 -14.72 -10.10 -1.46
C ASN A 130 -13.86 -8.83 -1.55
N ALA A 131 -13.63 -8.23 -0.38
CA ALA A 131 -12.83 -7.03 -0.26
C ALA A 131 -11.35 -7.29 -0.64
N ILE A 132 -10.78 -6.42 -1.48
CA ILE A 132 -9.34 -6.37 -1.75
C ILE A 132 -8.69 -5.24 -0.98
N ALA A 133 -9.41 -4.12 -0.78
CA ALA A 133 -8.89 -2.95 -0.11
C ALA A 133 -9.97 -2.20 0.67
N LEU A 134 -9.52 -1.50 1.72
CA LEU A 134 -10.30 -0.59 2.55
C LEU A 134 -9.60 0.77 2.55
N ASN A 135 -10.29 1.81 2.11
CA ASN A 135 -9.78 3.18 2.15
C ASN A 135 -10.71 4.05 3.01
N TYR A 136 -10.14 5.07 3.64
CA TYR A 136 -10.93 6.00 4.43
C TYR A 136 -11.01 7.37 3.77
N THR A 137 -12.23 7.92 3.72
CA THR A 137 -12.42 9.30 3.27
C THR A 137 -11.96 10.28 4.34
N SER A 138 -11.58 11.49 3.95
CA SER A 138 -11.10 12.55 4.86
C SER A 138 -12.17 13.10 5.82
N GLY A 139 -13.43 12.68 5.68
CA GLY A 139 -14.54 13.06 6.56
C GLY A 139 -14.65 14.57 6.84
N THR A 140 -15.27 15.33 5.95
CA THR A 140 -15.44 16.77 6.14
C THR A 140 -16.49 17.13 7.21
N THR A 141 -17.30 16.18 7.66
CA THR A 141 -18.45 16.41 8.55
C THR A 141 -18.62 15.36 9.66
N GLY A 142 -17.56 14.64 10.01
CA GLY A 142 -17.62 13.59 11.05
C GLY A 142 -16.44 12.62 10.95
N ASN A 143 -16.59 11.45 11.56
CA ASN A 143 -15.57 10.40 11.50
C ASN A 143 -15.33 9.96 10.05
N PRO A 144 -14.08 9.60 9.69
CA PRO A 144 -13.77 9.02 8.38
C PRO A 144 -14.66 7.81 8.08
N LYS A 145 -15.09 7.70 6.81
CA LYS A 145 -15.91 6.56 6.35
C LYS A 145 -15.03 5.55 5.63
N GLY A 146 -15.15 4.29 5.99
CA GLY A 146 -14.49 3.19 5.29
C GLY A 146 -15.18 2.91 3.97
N VAL A 147 -14.42 2.90 2.88
CA VAL A 147 -14.85 2.55 1.52
C VAL A 147 -14.18 1.25 1.14
N VAL A 148 -14.96 0.21 0.92
CA VAL A 148 -14.47 -1.12 0.53
C VAL A 148 -14.43 -1.21 -0.99
N THR A 149 -13.28 -1.61 -1.51
CA THR A 149 -13.11 -2.00 -2.92
C THR A 149 -13.05 -3.53 -2.98
N HIS A 150 -13.79 -4.15 -3.90
CA HIS A 150 -13.78 -5.59 -4.10
C HIS A 150 -12.87 -6.00 -5.27
N HIS A 151 -12.42 -7.26 -5.31
CA HIS A 151 -11.51 -7.78 -6.34
C HIS A 151 -11.98 -7.52 -7.76
N ARG A 152 -13.26 -7.79 -8.05
CA ARG A 152 -13.87 -7.52 -9.37
C ARG A 152 -13.75 -6.06 -9.77
N GLY A 153 -14.04 -5.12 -8.85
CA GLY A 153 -13.97 -3.68 -9.12
C GLY A 153 -12.55 -3.22 -9.41
N ALA A 154 -11.59 -3.68 -8.62
CA ALA A 154 -10.16 -3.38 -8.82
C ALA A 154 -9.67 -3.90 -10.18
N TYR A 155 -10.02 -5.15 -10.53
CA TYR A 155 -9.67 -5.75 -11.81
C TYR A 155 -10.28 -4.98 -13.01
N LEU A 156 -11.57 -4.70 -12.98
CA LEU A 156 -12.23 -3.98 -14.08
C LEU A 156 -11.68 -2.57 -14.24
N ASN A 157 -11.36 -1.87 -13.14
CA ASN A 157 -10.75 -0.56 -13.22
C ASN A 157 -9.31 -0.63 -13.76
N ALA A 158 -8.53 -1.64 -13.37
CA ALA A 158 -7.19 -1.86 -13.92
C ALA A 158 -7.22 -2.10 -15.44
N VAL A 159 -8.15 -2.91 -15.92
CA VAL A 159 -8.38 -3.13 -17.37
C VAL A 159 -8.84 -1.84 -18.06
N SER A 160 -9.75 -1.08 -17.43
CA SER A 160 -10.24 0.19 -17.96
C SER A 160 -9.11 1.21 -18.15
N ASN A 161 -8.16 1.29 -17.19
CA ASN A 161 -6.97 2.15 -17.33
C ASN A 161 -6.15 1.79 -18.58
N VAL A 162 -5.92 0.51 -18.83
CA VAL A 162 -5.20 0.04 -20.03
C VAL A 162 -5.91 0.49 -21.30
N VAL A 163 -7.22 0.24 -21.38
CA VAL A 163 -8.02 0.55 -22.57
C VAL A 163 -8.12 2.06 -22.80
N THR A 164 -8.41 2.83 -21.74
CA THR A 164 -8.63 4.28 -21.84
C THR A 164 -7.34 5.03 -22.22
N TRP A 165 -6.21 4.56 -21.74
CA TRP A 165 -4.90 5.16 -22.01
C TRP A 165 -4.15 4.52 -23.18
N GLU A 166 -4.74 3.50 -23.78
CA GLU A 166 -4.06 2.71 -24.82
C GLU A 166 -2.65 2.28 -24.38
N MET A 167 -2.54 1.86 -23.11
CA MET A 167 -1.24 1.55 -22.49
C MET A 167 -0.60 0.34 -23.16
N PRO A 168 0.60 0.48 -23.73
CA PRO A 168 1.31 -0.66 -24.31
C PRO A 168 1.85 -1.59 -23.21
N ARG A 169 2.09 -2.85 -23.60
CA ARG A 169 2.82 -3.78 -22.72
C ARG A 169 4.21 -3.24 -22.39
N HIS A 170 4.68 -3.56 -21.19
CA HIS A 170 6.00 -3.14 -20.69
C HIS A 170 6.13 -1.61 -20.52
N SER A 171 5.02 -0.91 -20.31
CA SER A 171 5.03 0.50 -19.91
C SER A 171 5.89 0.71 -18.67
N VAL A 172 6.58 1.86 -18.61
CA VAL A 172 7.36 2.28 -17.44
C VAL A 172 6.61 3.43 -16.77
N TYR A 173 6.14 3.19 -15.54
CA TYR A 173 5.28 4.11 -14.81
C TYR A 173 6.02 4.74 -13.63
N LEU A 174 6.03 6.08 -13.58
CA LEU A 174 6.57 6.83 -12.44
C LEU A 174 5.47 7.12 -11.42
N TRP A 175 5.68 6.71 -10.18
CA TRP A 175 4.74 6.85 -9.07
C TRP A 175 4.74 8.26 -8.47
N THR A 176 4.21 9.23 -9.20
CA THR A 176 3.92 10.59 -8.73
C THR A 176 2.60 10.70 -7.99
N LEU A 177 1.63 9.80 -8.28
CA LEU A 177 0.42 9.66 -7.47
C LEU A 177 0.71 8.91 -6.17
N PRO A 178 0.09 9.31 -5.03
CA PRO A 178 0.19 8.53 -3.80
C PRO A 178 -0.46 7.15 -3.96
N MET A 179 0.31 6.08 -3.73
CA MET A 179 -0.22 4.71 -3.77
C MET A 179 -1.30 4.47 -2.71
N PHE A 180 -1.27 5.19 -1.59
CA PHE A 180 -2.27 5.04 -0.54
C PHE A 180 -3.64 5.59 -0.91
N HIS A 181 -3.72 6.54 -1.84
CA HIS A 181 -4.98 7.23 -2.15
C HIS A 181 -5.76 6.47 -3.22
N CYS A 182 -6.99 6.04 -2.86
CA CYS A 182 -7.83 5.18 -3.71
C CYS A 182 -7.01 4.02 -4.32
N ASN A 183 -6.14 3.43 -3.53
CA ASN A 183 -5.16 2.42 -3.91
C ASN A 183 -4.45 2.74 -5.23
N GLY A 184 -3.84 3.94 -5.24
CA GLY A 184 -3.09 4.41 -6.40
C GLY A 184 -3.88 4.37 -7.70
N TRP A 185 -5.23 4.59 -7.62
CA TRP A 185 -6.15 4.56 -8.78
C TRP A 185 -6.10 3.25 -9.56
N CYS A 186 -5.87 2.14 -8.86
CA CYS A 186 -5.70 0.79 -9.41
C CYS A 186 -4.45 0.61 -10.31
N PHE A 187 -3.55 1.59 -10.39
CA PHE A 187 -2.32 1.45 -11.19
C PHE A 187 -1.37 0.36 -10.71
N PRO A 188 -1.29 -0.05 -9.42
CA PRO A 188 -0.52 -1.23 -9.05
C PRO A 188 -0.91 -2.44 -9.90
N TRP A 189 -2.20 -2.72 -9.98
CA TRP A 189 -2.75 -3.86 -10.74
C TRP A 189 -2.73 -3.62 -12.25
N THR A 190 -2.92 -2.37 -12.71
CA THR A 190 -2.77 -1.98 -14.13
C THR A 190 -1.36 -2.29 -14.64
N MET A 191 -0.34 -1.91 -13.87
CA MET A 191 1.06 -2.15 -14.25
C MET A 191 1.41 -3.64 -14.27
N ALA A 192 0.87 -4.42 -13.33
CA ALA A 192 1.02 -5.88 -13.34
C ALA A 192 0.37 -6.51 -14.58
N LEU A 193 -0.84 -6.07 -14.95
CA LEU A 193 -1.55 -6.54 -16.16
C LEU A 193 -0.75 -6.29 -17.44
N GLN A 194 0.01 -5.19 -17.49
CA GLN A 194 0.84 -4.83 -18.64
C GLN A 194 2.27 -5.40 -18.57
N ALA A 195 2.59 -6.20 -17.55
CA ALA A 195 3.96 -6.61 -17.26
C ALA A 195 4.93 -5.42 -17.28
N GLY A 196 4.46 -4.28 -16.76
CA GLY A 196 5.15 -3.01 -16.76
C GLY A 196 6.15 -2.86 -15.63
N VAL A 197 6.92 -1.79 -15.67
CA VAL A 197 7.89 -1.41 -14.65
C VAL A 197 7.35 -0.26 -13.82
N SER A 198 7.34 -0.42 -12.50
CA SER A 198 7.00 0.63 -11.55
C SER A 198 8.27 1.30 -11.02
N VAL A 199 8.41 2.60 -11.27
CA VAL A 199 9.48 3.42 -10.72
C VAL A 199 8.93 4.18 -9.52
N CYS A 200 9.33 3.77 -8.33
CA CYS A 200 8.88 4.36 -7.07
C CYS A 200 9.50 5.74 -6.86
N LEU A 201 8.72 6.67 -6.31
CA LEU A 201 9.14 8.03 -5.99
C LEU A 201 8.72 8.37 -4.57
N ARG A 202 9.66 8.28 -3.62
CA ARG A 202 9.39 8.53 -2.21
C ARG A 202 8.91 9.95 -1.93
N LYS A 203 9.51 10.94 -2.60
CA LYS A 203 9.16 12.37 -2.46
C LYS A 203 8.99 13.02 -3.82
N ILE A 204 8.02 13.92 -3.90
CA ILE A 204 7.78 14.72 -5.10
C ILE A 204 8.79 15.87 -5.14
N GLU A 205 9.83 15.70 -5.95
CA GLU A 205 10.88 16.70 -6.17
C GLU A 205 11.09 16.87 -7.69
N PRO A 206 10.88 18.06 -8.27
CA PRO A 206 10.93 18.25 -9.72
C PRO A 206 12.24 17.78 -10.36
N ALA A 207 13.39 18.09 -9.74
CA ALA A 207 14.68 17.67 -10.25
C ALA A 207 14.83 16.15 -10.32
N LEU A 208 14.34 15.44 -9.30
CA LEU A 208 14.34 13.99 -9.24
C LEU A 208 13.40 13.40 -10.29
N ILE A 209 12.20 13.96 -10.45
CA ILE A 209 11.25 13.52 -11.50
C ILE A 209 11.90 13.57 -12.89
N PHE A 210 12.51 14.71 -13.26
CA PHE A 210 13.19 14.84 -14.56
C PHE A 210 14.38 13.90 -14.72
N SER A 211 15.10 13.62 -13.64
CA SER A 211 16.20 12.63 -13.66
C SER A 211 15.67 11.23 -13.94
N LEU A 212 14.65 10.80 -13.19
CA LEU A 212 14.04 9.48 -13.33
C LEU A 212 13.39 9.28 -14.71
N ILE A 213 12.75 10.32 -15.27
CA ILE A 213 12.18 10.28 -16.62
C ILE A 213 13.26 9.91 -17.65
N ARG A 214 14.44 10.53 -17.55
CA ARG A 214 15.55 10.26 -18.48
C ARG A 214 16.21 8.91 -18.21
N GLU A 215 16.48 8.60 -16.95
CA GLU A 215 17.21 7.40 -16.54
C GLU A 215 16.42 6.13 -16.85
N HIS A 216 15.15 6.11 -16.45
CA HIS A 216 14.27 4.93 -16.59
C HIS A 216 13.40 4.97 -17.84
N ARG A 217 13.54 6.00 -18.70
CA ARG A 217 12.71 6.18 -19.90
C ARG A 217 11.21 6.05 -19.56
N ILE A 218 10.77 6.80 -18.57
CA ILE A 218 9.37 6.80 -18.12
C ILE A 218 8.45 7.06 -19.31
N THR A 219 7.44 6.22 -19.48
CA THR A 219 6.43 6.34 -20.55
C THR A 219 5.12 6.92 -20.04
N HIS A 220 4.79 6.67 -18.76
CA HIS A 220 3.52 7.07 -18.15
C HIS A 220 3.73 7.58 -16.73
N MET A 221 2.98 8.59 -16.38
CA MET A 221 2.85 9.09 -15.00
C MET A 221 1.52 9.82 -14.86
N CYS A 222 0.98 9.88 -13.66
CA CYS A 222 -0.16 10.73 -13.33
C CYS A 222 0.26 11.73 -12.27
N GLY A 223 -0.27 12.93 -12.34
CA GLY A 223 0.01 13.96 -11.35
C GLY A 223 -1.18 14.89 -11.15
N ALA A 224 -1.31 15.42 -9.93
CA ALA A 224 -2.17 16.58 -9.74
C ALA A 224 -1.54 17.79 -10.45
N PRO A 225 -2.32 18.84 -10.80
CA PRO A 225 -1.78 20.04 -11.49
C PRO A 225 -0.63 20.75 -10.77
N ILE A 226 -0.35 20.38 -9.53
CA ILE A 226 0.74 20.95 -8.71
C ILE A 226 2.05 20.14 -8.79
N VAL A 227 2.03 19.00 -9.45
CA VAL A 227 3.23 18.12 -9.61
C VAL A 227 4.11 18.60 -10.74
#